data_d7066390fc5afd4e68c7b52361cc72c0
#
_entry.id   d7066390fc5afd4e68c7b52361cc72c0
#
_cell.length_a   1.000
_cell.length_b   1.000
_cell.length_c   1.000
_cell.angle_alpha   90.00
_cell.angle_beta   90.00
_cell.angle_gamma   90.00
#
_symmetry.space_group_name_H-M   'P 1'
#
loop_
_entity.id
_entity.type
_entity.pdbx_description
1 polymer ?
#
loop_
_entity_poly.entity_id
_entity_poly.type
_entity_poly.pdbx_seq_one_letter_code
_entity_poly.pdbx_strand_id
1 'polypeptide(L)'
;PVTLPRSVGQVPIYYGRGNTGRPPLKGEVQFLDDIPIGAKQYSTGNTAYHLDVDPSPLFPFGFGKSYTDFHYDQLGVSVAGTGQTLTISIEVSITNIGDRSGIETVQLYLRDPVARVARPVRELKAFEKVMLAPEESRRVEFKLGIQDLAYHDGRSWFVEPGRFEWFVGSDSTARQSCDFDLDASQIGNEPLGD
;
A
#
# COMPACT_ATOMS: atom_id res chain seq x y z
N PRO A 1 -8.69 2.26 11.94
CA PRO A 1 -7.75 3.29 11.53
C PRO A 1 -8.40 4.31 10.58
N VAL A 2 -7.89 5.51 10.56
CA VAL A 2 -8.36 6.59 9.67
C VAL A 2 -7.17 7.38 9.14
N THR A 3 -7.35 8.04 7.99
CA THR A 3 -6.37 8.99 7.45
C THR A 3 -6.70 10.37 8.00
N LEU A 4 -5.74 11.07 8.58
CA LEU A 4 -5.92 12.43 9.09
C LEU A 4 -5.25 13.45 8.15
N PRO A 5 -5.98 14.48 7.69
CA PRO A 5 -5.42 15.52 6.84
C PRO A 5 -4.50 16.47 7.62
N ARG A 6 -3.64 17.20 6.90
CA ARG A 6 -2.81 18.30 7.47
C ARG A 6 -3.62 19.56 7.67
N SER A 7 -4.63 19.77 6.85
CA SER A 7 -5.52 20.92 6.91
C SER A 7 -6.93 20.56 6.45
N VAL A 8 -7.91 21.39 6.80
CA VAL A 8 -9.31 21.24 6.39
C VAL A 8 -9.44 21.26 4.86
N GLY A 9 -8.67 22.08 4.16
CA GLY A 9 -8.70 22.19 2.70
C GLY A 9 -8.23 20.93 1.96
N GLN A 10 -7.55 20.00 2.65
CA GLN A 10 -7.02 18.76 2.07
C GLN A 10 -8.10 17.64 1.97
N VAL A 11 -9.28 17.85 2.55
CA VAL A 11 -10.38 16.87 2.51
C VAL A 11 -11.05 16.86 1.12
N PRO A 12 -11.39 15.67 0.55
CA PRO A 12 -11.25 14.33 1.12
C PRO A 12 -9.84 13.76 0.95
N ILE A 13 -9.30 13.19 2.02
CA ILE A 13 -8.05 12.45 1.99
C ILE A 13 -8.27 11.05 2.59
N TYR A 14 -7.94 10.00 1.82
CA TYR A 14 -8.07 8.61 2.23
C TYR A 14 -7.04 7.74 1.51
N TYR A 15 -6.62 6.65 2.15
CA TYR A 15 -5.54 5.83 1.63
C TYR A 15 -5.92 5.02 0.38
N GLY A 16 -7.19 4.59 0.29
CA GLY A 16 -7.72 3.78 -0.80
C GLY A 16 -8.22 4.59 -2.00
N ARG A 17 -7.70 5.80 -2.22
CA ARG A 17 -8.03 6.62 -3.39
C ARG A 17 -7.71 5.89 -4.70
N GLY A 18 -8.46 6.20 -5.75
CA GLY A 18 -8.19 5.66 -7.08
C GLY A 18 -6.84 6.12 -7.64
N ASN A 19 -6.23 5.28 -8.46
CA ASN A 19 -4.97 5.57 -9.16
C ASN A 19 -5.23 6.49 -10.37
N THR A 20 -5.63 7.74 -10.12
CA THR A 20 -6.03 8.71 -11.16
C THR A 20 -4.90 9.64 -11.62
N GLY A 21 -3.66 9.40 -11.19
CA GLY A 21 -2.49 10.23 -11.55
C GLY A 21 -2.52 11.66 -10.98
N ARG A 22 -3.48 11.98 -10.13
CA ARG A 22 -3.67 13.35 -9.64
C ARG A 22 -2.71 13.80 -8.53
N PRO A 23 -2.27 12.97 -7.59
CA PRO A 23 -1.20 13.44 -6.71
C PRO A 23 0.09 13.53 -7.50
N PRO A 24 0.90 14.58 -7.24
CA PRO A 24 2.20 14.70 -7.87
C PRO A 24 3.09 13.52 -7.49
N LEU A 25 3.99 13.14 -8.38
CA LEU A 25 5.05 12.19 -8.06
C LEU A 25 6.01 12.81 -7.05
N LYS A 26 6.69 11.96 -6.29
CA LYS A 26 7.69 12.43 -5.33
C LYS A 26 8.79 13.21 -6.06
N GLY A 27 9.00 14.45 -5.66
CA GLY A 27 9.95 15.37 -6.29
C GLY A 27 9.34 16.32 -7.33
N GLU A 28 8.04 16.15 -7.66
CA GLU A 28 7.32 17.07 -8.56
C GLU A 28 6.48 18.12 -7.80
N VAL A 29 6.48 18.02 -6.47
CA VAL A 29 5.75 18.99 -5.62
C VAL A 29 6.51 20.30 -5.61
N GLN A 30 5.84 21.39 -6.03
CA GLN A 30 6.30 22.76 -5.87
C GLN A 30 5.44 23.44 -4.80
N PHE A 31 6.08 24.00 -3.80
CA PHE A 31 5.39 24.79 -2.79
C PHE A 31 5.38 26.26 -3.18
N LEU A 32 4.40 27.00 -2.67
CA LEU A 32 4.24 28.42 -2.96
C LEU A 32 5.50 29.23 -2.66
N ASP A 33 6.18 28.92 -1.57
CA ASP A 33 7.41 29.59 -1.13
C ASP A 33 8.60 29.32 -2.07
N ASP A 34 8.56 28.24 -2.85
CA ASP A 34 9.60 27.88 -3.82
C ASP A 34 9.38 28.56 -5.20
N ILE A 35 8.24 29.24 -5.38
CA ILE A 35 7.89 29.87 -6.67
C ILE A 35 8.37 31.32 -6.67
N PRO A 36 9.32 31.70 -7.56
CA PRO A 36 9.80 33.08 -7.63
C PRO A 36 8.68 34.06 -8.00
N ILE A 37 8.75 35.27 -7.43
CA ILE A 37 7.85 36.37 -7.81
C ILE A 37 7.98 36.64 -9.30
N GLY A 38 6.87 36.67 -10.04
CA GLY A 38 6.85 36.89 -11.48
C GLY A 38 7.18 35.63 -12.31
N ALA A 39 7.26 34.45 -11.70
CA ALA A 39 7.41 33.19 -12.43
C ALA A 39 6.27 33.00 -13.45
N LYS A 40 6.62 32.46 -14.61
CA LYS A 40 5.61 32.11 -15.63
C LYS A 40 4.72 30.98 -15.09
N GLN A 41 3.43 31.11 -15.34
CA GLN A 41 2.49 30.05 -15.04
C GLN A 41 2.59 28.94 -16.10
N TYR A 42 2.69 27.71 -15.65
CA TYR A 42 2.66 26.52 -16.49
C TYR A 42 1.48 25.64 -16.06
N SER A 43 0.98 24.84 -17.01
CA SER A 43 0.04 23.80 -16.69
C SER A 43 0.76 22.70 -15.91
N THR A 44 0.19 22.29 -14.77
CA THR A 44 0.65 21.12 -14.02
C THR A 44 0.17 19.79 -14.63
N GLY A 45 -0.41 19.85 -15.83
CA GLY A 45 -0.99 18.69 -16.51
C GLY A 45 -2.20 18.15 -15.75
N ASN A 46 -2.19 16.84 -15.46
CA ASN A 46 -3.27 16.16 -14.73
C ASN A 46 -3.04 16.09 -13.22
N THR A 47 -1.98 16.71 -12.70
CA THR A 47 -1.71 16.74 -11.26
C THR A 47 -2.56 17.82 -10.58
N ALA A 48 -3.05 17.50 -9.38
CA ALA A 48 -3.81 18.45 -8.57
C ALA A 48 -3.38 18.31 -7.10
N TYR A 49 -2.87 19.40 -6.55
CA TYR A 49 -2.49 19.50 -5.14
C TYR A 49 -2.50 20.97 -4.69
N HIS A 50 -2.47 21.19 -3.39
CA HIS A 50 -2.37 22.52 -2.81
C HIS A 50 -0.90 22.98 -2.78
N LEU A 51 -0.66 24.23 -3.17
CA LEU A 51 0.71 24.79 -3.20
C LEU A 51 1.25 25.13 -1.80
N ASP A 52 0.37 25.26 -0.81
CA ASP A 52 0.67 25.67 0.56
C ASP A 52 0.71 24.52 1.58
N VAL A 53 0.38 23.31 1.13
CA VAL A 53 0.37 22.12 2.00
C VAL A 53 0.86 20.89 1.27
N ASP A 54 1.67 20.09 1.96
CA ASP A 54 2.15 18.80 1.45
C ASP A 54 0.96 17.87 1.12
N PRO A 55 0.92 17.23 -0.07
CA PRO A 55 -0.18 16.37 -0.50
C PRO A 55 -0.33 15.08 0.32
N SER A 56 0.68 14.72 1.13
CA SER A 56 0.59 13.56 2.02
C SER A 56 -0.28 13.87 3.25
N PRO A 57 -0.91 12.85 3.85
CA PRO A 57 -1.65 13.05 5.09
C PRO A 57 -0.74 13.43 6.27
N LEU A 58 -1.30 14.05 7.30
CA LEU A 58 -0.60 14.27 8.57
C LEU A 58 -0.32 12.94 9.26
N PHE A 59 -1.34 12.10 9.36
CA PHE A 59 -1.22 10.71 9.80
C PHE A 59 -1.87 9.79 8.77
N PRO A 60 -1.10 8.88 8.15
CA PRO A 60 -1.64 7.95 7.18
C PRO A 60 -2.55 6.91 7.86
N PHE A 61 -3.35 6.22 7.05
CA PHE A 61 -4.15 5.09 7.53
C PHE A 61 -3.23 4.02 8.12
N GLY A 62 -3.62 3.48 9.28
CA GLY A 62 -2.83 2.49 9.98
C GLY A 62 -1.74 3.05 10.90
N PHE A 63 -1.44 4.35 10.81
CA PHE A 63 -0.41 4.97 11.64
C PHE A 63 -0.69 4.76 13.14
N GLY A 64 0.35 4.41 13.87
CA GLY A 64 0.39 4.31 15.33
C GLY A 64 1.77 4.69 15.85
N LYS A 65 1.84 5.04 17.12
CA LYS A 65 3.11 5.28 17.81
C LYS A 65 3.44 4.09 18.71
N SER A 66 4.71 3.77 18.77
CA SER A 66 5.27 2.81 19.72
C SER A 66 6.28 3.51 20.64
N TYR A 67 6.60 2.88 21.77
CA TYR A 67 7.68 3.30 22.65
C TYR A 67 9.02 2.64 22.27
N THR A 68 9.06 1.94 21.14
CA THR A 68 10.24 1.32 20.56
C THR A 68 10.16 1.43 19.04
N ASP A 69 11.27 1.13 18.35
CA ASP A 69 11.37 1.20 16.90
C ASP A 69 11.51 -0.19 16.30
N PHE A 70 10.90 -0.39 15.11
CA PHE A 70 10.93 -1.67 14.40
C PHE A 70 11.57 -1.52 13.03
N HIS A 71 12.41 -2.47 12.69
CA HIS A 71 13.05 -2.59 11.39
C HIS A 71 12.41 -3.74 10.60
N TYR A 72 12.14 -3.50 9.32
CA TYR A 72 11.58 -4.47 8.39
C TYR A 72 12.62 -4.82 7.34
N ASP A 73 12.86 -6.10 7.12
CA ASP A 73 13.76 -6.59 6.08
C ASP A 73 13.32 -7.95 5.49
N GLN A 74 14.08 -8.49 4.54
CA GLN A 74 13.87 -9.81 3.93
C GLN A 74 12.45 -10.04 3.41
N LEU A 75 11.83 -8.99 2.86
CA LEU A 75 10.50 -9.13 2.23
C LEU A 75 10.62 -10.01 0.98
N GLY A 76 9.81 -11.05 0.93
CA GLY A 76 9.74 -11.97 -0.20
C GLY A 76 8.32 -12.39 -0.53
N VAL A 77 8.11 -12.78 -1.78
CA VAL A 77 6.86 -13.35 -2.28
C VAL A 77 7.12 -14.69 -2.95
N SER A 78 6.25 -15.64 -2.70
CA SER A 78 6.20 -16.91 -3.42
C SER A 78 4.76 -17.22 -3.81
N VAL A 79 4.59 -17.82 -5.00
CA VAL A 79 3.28 -18.15 -5.53
C VAL A 79 3.27 -19.61 -5.94
N ALA A 80 2.25 -20.36 -5.55
CA ALA A 80 2.07 -21.76 -5.84
C ALA A 80 0.60 -22.09 -6.16
N GLY A 81 0.37 -23.11 -6.98
CA GLY A 81 -0.98 -23.52 -7.36
C GLY A 81 -1.60 -22.66 -8.48
N THR A 82 -2.87 -22.91 -8.77
CA THR A 82 -3.64 -22.23 -9.82
C THR A 82 -5.11 -22.16 -9.43
N GLY A 83 -5.85 -21.18 -9.96
CA GLY A 83 -7.27 -21.00 -9.69
C GLY A 83 -7.56 -20.93 -8.19
N GLN A 84 -8.55 -21.67 -7.71
CA GLN A 84 -8.94 -21.72 -6.30
C GLN A 84 -7.85 -22.29 -5.36
N THR A 85 -6.85 -22.98 -5.91
CA THR A 85 -5.71 -23.50 -5.13
C THR A 85 -4.51 -22.57 -5.12
N LEU A 86 -4.60 -21.42 -5.81
CA LEU A 86 -3.53 -20.42 -5.81
C LEU A 86 -3.27 -19.94 -4.39
N THR A 87 -2.03 -20.01 -3.99
CA THR A 87 -1.56 -19.49 -2.70
C THR A 87 -0.41 -18.52 -2.94
N ILE A 88 -0.54 -17.34 -2.38
CA ILE A 88 0.46 -16.29 -2.39
C ILE A 88 0.97 -16.16 -0.97
N SER A 89 2.23 -16.49 -0.73
CA SER A 89 2.87 -16.34 0.57
C SER A 89 3.79 -15.13 0.55
N ILE A 90 3.53 -14.18 1.45
CA ILE A 90 4.35 -12.98 1.66
C ILE A 90 5.05 -13.13 3.01
N GLU A 91 6.37 -13.12 3.00
CA GLU A 91 7.18 -13.23 4.20
C GLU A 91 7.99 -11.97 4.44
N VAL A 92 8.11 -11.57 5.70
CA VAL A 92 8.91 -10.42 6.12
C VAL A 92 9.52 -10.68 7.49
N SER A 93 10.74 -10.24 7.71
CA SER A 93 11.38 -10.22 9.03
C SER A 93 11.17 -8.87 9.69
N ILE A 94 10.76 -8.88 10.97
CA ILE A 94 10.61 -7.68 11.79
C ILE A 94 11.53 -7.80 13.00
N THR A 95 12.33 -6.79 13.26
CA THR A 95 13.26 -6.71 14.39
C THR A 95 12.92 -5.49 15.23
N ASN A 96 12.79 -5.67 16.54
CA ASN A 96 12.74 -4.55 17.47
C ASN A 96 14.16 -4.00 17.67
N ILE A 97 14.42 -2.79 17.17
CA ILE A 97 15.74 -2.14 17.21
C ILE A 97 15.85 -1.12 18.36
N GLY A 98 14.84 -0.99 19.20
CA GLY A 98 14.87 -0.13 20.37
C GLY A 98 15.19 -0.89 21.66
N ASP A 99 15.14 -0.18 22.77
CA ASP A 99 15.56 -0.67 24.11
C ASP A 99 14.41 -1.23 24.96
N ARG A 100 13.17 -1.28 24.42
CA ARG A 100 11.95 -1.69 25.13
C ARG A 100 11.19 -2.73 24.35
N SER A 101 10.51 -3.62 25.06
CA SER A 101 9.54 -4.51 24.43
C SER A 101 8.36 -3.70 23.87
N GLY A 102 7.89 -4.07 22.71
CA GLY A 102 6.75 -3.40 22.08
C GLY A 102 5.96 -4.32 21.18
N ILE A 103 4.73 -3.88 20.87
CA ILE A 103 3.86 -4.56 19.89
C ILE A 103 3.92 -3.77 18.60
N GLU A 104 4.30 -4.47 17.52
CA GLU A 104 4.17 -3.96 16.15
C GLU A 104 2.92 -4.51 15.50
N THR A 105 2.23 -3.66 14.71
CA THR A 105 1.14 -4.10 13.85
C THR A 105 1.64 -4.11 12.41
N VAL A 106 2.07 -5.27 11.96
CA VAL A 106 2.54 -5.49 10.59
C VAL A 106 1.36 -5.48 9.65
N GLN A 107 1.34 -4.58 8.67
CA GLN A 107 0.23 -4.38 7.74
C GLN A 107 0.69 -4.71 6.33
N LEU A 108 -0.12 -5.50 5.61
CA LEU A 108 0.12 -5.91 4.23
C LEU A 108 -0.87 -5.23 3.30
N TYR A 109 -0.34 -4.53 2.31
CA TYR A 109 -1.11 -3.79 1.31
C TYR A 109 -0.83 -4.34 -0.10
N LEU A 110 -1.88 -4.41 -0.90
CA LEU A 110 -1.85 -4.75 -2.31
C LEU A 110 -2.02 -3.49 -3.17
N ARG A 111 -1.29 -3.43 -4.26
CA ARG A 111 -1.53 -2.54 -5.39
C ARG A 111 -1.61 -3.36 -6.67
N ASP A 112 -2.67 -3.11 -7.43
CA ASP A 112 -2.82 -3.55 -8.80
C ASP A 112 -2.66 -2.31 -9.70
N PRO A 113 -1.51 -2.15 -10.39
CA PRO A 113 -1.25 -0.94 -11.17
C PRO A 113 -2.06 -0.86 -12.47
N VAL A 114 -2.56 -1.97 -12.98
CA VAL A 114 -3.27 -2.04 -14.27
C VAL A 114 -4.48 -2.96 -14.18
N ALA A 115 -5.67 -2.39 -14.16
CA ALA A 115 -6.94 -3.11 -14.19
C ALA A 115 -7.94 -2.39 -15.11
N ARG A 116 -9.00 -3.08 -15.55
CA ARG A 116 -10.10 -2.49 -16.36
C ARG A 116 -10.85 -1.39 -15.63
N VAL A 117 -10.83 -1.40 -14.31
CA VAL A 117 -11.44 -0.37 -13.46
C VAL A 117 -10.36 0.35 -12.66
N ALA A 118 -10.64 1.57 -12.24
CA ALA A 118 -9.72 2.29 -11.36
C ALA A 118 -9.68 1.61 -9.98
N ARG A 119 -8.54 0.97 -9.69
CA ARG A 119 -8.27 0.35 -8.38
C ARG A 119 -7.71 1.37 -7.39
N PRO A 120 -7.91 1.15 -6.10
CA PRO A 120 -7.21 1.91 -5.06
C PRO A 120 -5.69 1.85 -5.24
N VAL A 121 -4.99 2.95 -4.92
CA VAL A 121 -3.51 2.96 -4.96
C VAL A 121 -2.91 1.94 -4.00
N ARG A 122 -3.64 1.58 -2.94
CA ARG A 122 -3.32 0.50 -2.00
C ARG A 122 -4.58 -0.02 -1.34
N GLU A 123 -4.62 -1.31 -1.09
CA GLU A 123 -5.68 -2.00 -0.36
C GLU A 123 -5.06 -2.79 0.78
N LEU A 124 -5.49 -2.56 2.02
CA LEU A 124 -5.09 -3.39 3.16
C LEU A 124 -5.70 -4.79 2.99
N LYS A 125 -4.86 -5.81 2.87
CA LYS A 125 -5.30 -7.21 2.70
C LYS A 125 -5.17 -8.03 3.97
N ALA A 126 -4.14 -7.77 4.77
CA ALA A 126 -3.92 -8.49 6.02
C ALA A 126 -3.16 -7.63 7.03
N PHE A 127 -3.21 -8.03 8.27
CA PHE A 127 -2.36 -7.50 9.33
C PHE A 127 -2.12 -8.54 10.43
N GLU A 128 -0.98 -8.43 11.10
CA GLU A 128 -0.63 -9.25 12.26
C GLU A 128 0.00 -8.39 13.36
N LYS A 129 -0.33 -8.70 14.62
CA LYS A 129 0.29 -8.07 15.79
C LYS A 129 1.36 -8.98 16.36
N VAL A 130 2.59 -8.47 16.44
CA VAL A 130 3.72 -9.19 17.00
C VAL A 130 4.30 -8.44 18.19
N MET A 131 4.47 -9.15 19.31
CA MET A 131 5.20 -8.65 20.47
C MET A 131 6.67 -9.04 20.32
N LEU A 132 7.58 -8.07 20.44
CA LEU A 132 9.02 -8.28 20.33
C LEU A 132 9.74 -7.64 21.53
N ALA A 133 10.62 -8.41 22.16
CA ALA A 133 11.59 -7.89 23.11
C ALA A 133 12.67 -7.07 22.38
N PRO A 134 13.49 -6.26 23.09
CA PRO A 134 14.66 -5.61 22.48
C PRO A 134 15.54 -6.62 21.74
N GLU A 135 15.99 -6.26 20.54
CA GLU A 135 16.82 -7.08 19.63
C GLU A 135 16.17 -8.38 19.14
N GLU A 136 14.91 -8.66 19.54
CA GLU A 136 14.17 -9.82 19.04
C GLU A 136 13.75 -9.59 17.60
N SER A 137 13.94 -10.63 16.77
CA SER A 137 13.46 -10.70 15.40
C SER A 137 12.41 -11.78 15.25
N ARG A 138 11.40 -11.52 14.43
CA ARG A 138 10.37 -12.51 14.08
C ARG A 138 10.03 -12.45 12.60
N ARG A 139 9.87 -13.62 12.01
CA ARG A 139 9.31 -13.76 10.67
C ARG A 139 7.79 -13.80 10.75
N VAL A 140 7.14 -12.96 9.94
CA VAL A 140 5.70 -12.95 9.72
C VAL A 140 5.42 -13.45 8.32
N GLU A 141 4.44 -14.35 8.18
CA GLU A 141 3.99 -14.88 6.90
C GLU A 141 2.49 -14.59 6.73
N PHE A 142 2.13 -13.97 5.61
CA PHE A 142 0.75 -13.81 5.18
C PHE A 142 0.45 -14.78 4.05
N LYS A 143 -0.64 -15.55 4.16
CA LYS A 143 -1.12 -16.46 3.11
C LYS A 143 -2.41 -15.92 2.53
N LEU A 144 -2.42 -15.73 1.24
CA LEU A 144 -3.50 -15.13 0.47
C LEU A 144 -3.87 -16.05 -0.67
N GLY A 145 -5.10 -15.97 -1.11
CA GLY A 145 -5.61 -16.73 -2.26
C GLY A 145 -5.91 -15.82 -3.45
N ILE A 146 -6.39 -16.40 -4.53
CA ILE A 146 -6.77 -15.67 -5.73
C ILE A 146 -7.86 -14.62 -5.46
N GLN A 147 -8.74 -14.86 -4.49
CA GLN A 147 -9.81 -13.95 -4.09
C GLN A 147 -9.28 -12.62 -3.54
N ASP A 148 -8.09 -12.63 -2.93
CA ASP A 148 -7.48 -11.42 -2.38
C ASP A 148 -7.00 -10.46 -3.48
N LEU A 149 -6.77 -10.96 -4.69
CA LEU A 149 -6.43 -10.18 -5.87
C LEU A 149 -7.66 -9.63 -6.59
N ALA A 150 -8.84 -10.21 -6.34
CA ALA A 150 -10.04 -9.92 -7.08
C ALA A 150 -10.57 -8.49 -6.86
N TYR A 151 -11.23 -7.98 -7.88
CA TYR A 151 -12.02 -6.76 -7.84
C TYR A 151 -13.40 -6.99 -8.47
N HIS A 152 -14.36 -6.13 -8.12
CA HIS A 152 -15.72 -6.17 -8.65
C HIS A 152 -15.93 -5.08 -9.68
N ASP A 153 -16.41 -5.41 -10.87
CA ASP A 153 -16.62 -4.44 -11.97
C ASP A 153 -18.05 -3.81 -11.97
N GLY A 154 -18.84 -4.13 -10.95
CA GLY A 154 -20.26 -3.76 -10.86
C GLY A 154 -21.20 -4.90 -11.23
N ARG A 155 -20.69 -6.01 -11.80
CA ARG A 155 -21.46 -7.18 -12.20
C ARG A 155 -20.92 -8.48 -11.63
N SER A 156 -19.59 -8.66 -11.64
CA SER A 156 -18.92 -9.88 -11.25
C SER A 156 -17.55 -9.59 -10.65
N TRP A 157 -17.00 -10.58 -9.96
CA TRP A 157 -15.64 -10.56 -9.48
C TRP A 157 -14.66 -11.03 -10.56
N PHE A 158 -13.54 -10.32 -10.69
CA PHE A 158 -12.48 -10.57 -11.67
C PHE A 158 -11.11 -10.55 -11.05
N VAL A 159 -10.23 -11.38 -11.60
CA VAL A 159 -8.77 -11.25 -11.49
C VAL A 159 -8.22 -11.20 -12.91
N GLU A 160 -7.32 -10.29 -13.17
CA GLU A 160 -6.64 -10.16 -14.46
C GLU A 160 -5.17 -10.58 -14.33
N PRO A 161 -4.60 -11.19 -15.38
CA PRO A 161 -3.16 -11.45 -15.39
C PRO A 161 -2.40 -10.13 -15.44
N GLY A 162 -1.26 -10.08 -14.78
CA GLY A 162 -0.44 -8.89 -14.72
C GLY A 162 0.41 -8.80 -13.48
N ARG A 163 1.06 -7.66 -13.33
CA ARG A 163 1.93 -7.37 -12.20
C ARG A 163 1.14 -6.88 -11.00
N PHE A 164 1.41 -7.49 -9.85
CA PHE A 164 0.90 -7.08 -8.54
C PHE A 164 2.05 -6.66 -7.63
N GLU A 165 1.84 -5.60 -6.87
CA GLU A 165 2.83 -5.05 -5.94
C GLU A 165 2.32 -5.18 -4.50
N TRP A 166 3.16 -5.74 -3.64
CA TRP A 166 2.90 -5.88 -2.21
C TRP A 166 3.74 -4.88 -1.42
N PHE A 167 3.13 -4.28 -0.42
CA PHE A 167 3.81 -3.35 0.49
C PHE A 167 3.59 -3.80 1.93
N VAL A 168 4.66 -3.82 2.71
CA VAL A 168 4.60 -4.21 4.12
C VAL A 168 5.19 -3.10 4.98
N GLY A 169 4.53 -2.82 6.10
CA GLY A 169 4.99 -1.83 7.08
C GLY A 169 3.97 -1.56 8.18
N SER A 170 4.21 -0.51 8.94
CA SER A 170 3.39 -0.10 10.08
C SER A 170 2.15 0.72 9.70
N ASP A 171 2.07 1.20 8.46
CA ASP A 171 0.96 2.02 7.95
C ASP A 171 0.87 2.00 6.42
N SER A 172 -0.13 2.70 5.86
CA SER A 172 -0.38 2.74 4.41
C SER A 172 0.69 3.42 3.58
N THR A 173 1.70 4.06 4.18
CA THR A 173 2.86 4.63 3.47
C THR A 173 4.04 3.68 3.42
N ALA A 174 3.85 2.42 3.82
CA ALA A 174 4.87 1.37 3.81
C ALA A 174 5.72 1.39 2.53
N ARG A 175 7.05 1.24 2.70
CA ARG A 175 8.02 1.37 1.61
C ARG A 175 8.70 0.06 1.24
N GLN A 176 8.68 -0.93 2.16
CA GLN A 176 9.14 -2.27 1.83
C GLN A 176 8.17 -2.87 0.83
N SER A 177 8.65 -3.24 -0.34
CA SER A 177 7.81 -3.77 -1.41
C SER A 177 8.46 -4.92 -2.14
N CYS A 178 7.63 -5.84 -2.59
CA CYS A 178 7.96 -6.88 -3.55
C CYS A 178 6.83 -6.98 -4.57
N ASP A 179 7.11 -7.56 -5.71
CA ASP A 179 6.14 -7.73 -6.77
C ASP A 179 6.22 -9.14 -7.36
N PHE A 180 5.16 -9.55 -8.03
CA PHE A 180 5.11 -10.76 -8.83
C PHE A 180 4.20 -10.56 -10.03
N ASP A 181 4.44 -11.34 -11.06
CA ASP A 181 3.59 -11.41 -12.24
C ASP A 181 2.67 -12.63 -12.13
N LEU A 182 1.36 -12.40 -12.24
CA LEU A 182 0.36 -13.46 -12.30
C LEU A 182 0.09 -13.82 -13.75
N ASP A 183 0.39 -15.05 -14.13
CA ASP A 183 0.10 -15.55 -15.47
C ASP A 183 -1.37 -15.92 -15.65
N ALA A 184 -1.89 -15.79 -16.87
CA ALA A 184 -3.26 -16.20 -17.20
C ALA A 184 -3.53 -17.67 -16.88
N SER A 185 -2.54 -18.55 -17.01
CA SER A 185 -2.63 -19.95 -16.67
C SER A 185 -2.82 -20.22 -15.16
N GLN A 186 -2.43 -19.28 -14.32
CA GLN A 186 -2.57 -19.39 -12.86
C GLN A 186 -3.95 -18.95 -12.36
N ILE A 187 -4.70 -18.17 -13.13
CA ILE A 187 -6.02 -17.65 -12.72
C ILE A 187 -7.07 -18.77 -12.72
N GLY A 188 -6.96 -19.74 -13.66
CA GLY A 188 -7.98 -20.78 -13.84
C GLY A 188 -9.21 -20.26 -14.58
N ASN A 189 -10.14 -21.19 -14.89
CA ASN A 189 -11.36 -20.89 -15.65
C ASN A 189 -12.62 -20.86 -14.76
N GLU A 190 -12.48 -21.05 -13.46
CA GLU A 190 -13.62 -21.08 -12.55
C GLU A 190 -14.04 -19.66 -12.18
N PRO A 191 -15.36 -19.39 -12.09
CA PRO A 191 -15.81 -18.11 -11.62
C PRO A 191 -15.33 -17.90 -10.18
N LEU A 192 -14.85 -16.70 -9.90
CA LEU A 192 -14.60 -16.24 -8.54
C LEU A 192 -15.98 -16.10 -7.91
N GLY A 193 -16.27 -16.89 -6.85
CA GLY A 193 -17.58 -16.96 -6.23
C GLY A 193 -18.17 -15.59 -5.87
N ASP A 194 -19.49 -15.57 -5.71
CA ASP A 194 -20.27 -14.39 -5.24
C ASP A 194 -19.90 -13.97 -3.82
#